data_71b0e688bc97a56da70fafc863c18dad
#
_entry.id   71b0e688bc97a56da70fafc863c18dad
#
_cell.length_a   1.000
_cell.length_b   1.000
_cell.length_c   1.000
_cell.angle_alpha   90.00
_cell.angle_beta   90.00
_cell.angle_gamma   90.00
#
_symmetry.space_group_name_H-M   'P 1'
#
loop_
_entity.id
_entity.type
_entity.pdbx_description
1 polymer ?
#
loop_
_entity_poly.entity_id
_entity_poly.type
_entity_poly.pdbx_seq_one_letter_code
_entity_poly.pdbx_strand_id
1 'polypeptide(L)'
;MSWAGFVAAQPEAAGRVEARFGAYRHHVLGTLRRDGSPRLTGIEADFRAGELWLGMMAGSRKALDLRRDPRFALHANPGPGTDLAGGDVRVAGRAVEVTDPAVLAGYVDETKPPEPFHLFRAELTEVVRTYVEDPHIVLETWRPGGPLRVIRRGNGAEPFEVTVVSG
;
A
#
# COMPACT_ATOMS: atom_id res chain seq x y z
N MET A 1 -5.67 10.67 -1.85
CA MET A 1 -6.93 9.87 -1.99
C MET A 1 -6.97 8.87 -0.86
N SER A 2 -8.10 8.78 -0.13
CA SER A 2 -8.30 7.76 0.91
C SER A 2 -8.41 6.35 0.30
N TRP A 3 -8.34 5.32 1.15
CA TRP A 3 -8.59 3.94 0.72
C TRP A 3 -10.01 3.77 0.19
N ALA A 4 -11.03 4.32 0.90
CA ALA A 4 -12.41 4.32 0.44
C ALA A 4 -12.59 4.96 -0.95
N GLY A 5 -11.83 6.01 -1.25
CA GLY A 5 -11.83 6.63 -2.57
C GLY A 5 -11.28 5.71 -3.67
N PHE A 6 -10.27 4.90 -3.35
CA PHE A 6 -9.77 3.86 -4.29
C PHE A 6 -10.79 2.73 -4.46
N VAL A 7 -11.41 2.26 -3.37
CA VAL A 7 -12.48 1.24 -3.43
C VAL A 7 -13.63 1.71 -4.32
N ALA A 8 -14.06 2.95 -4.15
CA ALA A 8 -15.15 3.52 -4.96
C ALA A 8 -14.80 3.65 -6.45
N ALA A 9 -13.52 3.98 -6.75
CA ALA A 9 -13.07 4.14 -8.12
C ALA A 9 -12.76 2.81 -8.82
N GLN A 10 -12.28 1.80 -8.08
CA GLN A 10 -11.76 0.52 -8.61
C GLN A 10 -12.07 -0.64 -7.66
N PRO A 11 -13.35 -1.02 -7.46
CA PRO A 11 -13.76 -1.96 -6.42
C PRO A 11 -13.11 -3.34 -6.55
N GLU A 12 -13.01 -3.87 -7.77
CA GLU A 12 -12.38 -5.17 -7.99
C GLU A 12 -10.87 -5.16 -7.73
N ALA A 13 -10.17 -4.10 -8.19
CA ALA A 13 -8.75 -3.95 -7.95
C ALA A 13 -8.47 -3.78 -6.44
N ALA A 14 -9.28 -3.01 -5.73
CA ALA A 14 -9.19 -2.82 -4.29
C ALA A 14 -9.38 -4.14 -3.53
N GLY A 15 -10.36 -4.96 -3.90
CA GLY A 15 -10.58 -6.28 -3.31
C GLY A 15 -9.36 -7.21 -3.49
N ARG A 16 -8.71 -7.20 -4.67
CA ARG A 16 -7.48 -7.96 -4.89
C ARG A 16 -6.31 -7.46 -4.03
N VAL A 17 -6.19 -6.16 -3.87
CA VAL A 17 -5.17 -5.53 -3.02
C VAL A 17 -5.37 -5.90 -1.54
N GLU A 18 -6.58 -5.74 -1.01
CA GLU A 18 -6.92 -6.13 0.37
C GLU A 18 -6.65 -7.61 0.63
N ALA A 19 -7.09 -8.48 -0.29
CA ALA A 19 -6.85 -9.92 -0.20
C ALA A 19 -5.36 -10.24 -0.10
N ARG A 20 -4.49 -9.52 -0.86
CA ARG A 20 -3.06 -9.74 -0.82
C ARG A 20 -2.44 -9.26 0.49
N PHE A 21 -2.83 -8.10 1.00
CA PHE A 21 -2.40 -7.62 2.30
C PHE A 21 -2.94 -8.50 3.44
N GLY A 22 -4.16 -9.01 3.33
CA GLY A 22 -4.76 -9.91 4.32
C GLY A 22 -4.14 -11.31 4.38
N ALA A 23 -3.41 -11.73 3.34
CA ALA A 23 -2.80 -13.06 3.28
C ALA A 23 -1.65 -13.24 4.29
N TYR A 24 -0.99 -12.17 4.71
CA TYR A 24 0.13 -12.19 5.64
C TYR A 24 0.06 -10.99 6.58
N ARG A 25 0.52 -11.18 7.81
CA ARG A 25 0.50 -10.13 8.83
C ARG A 25 1.55 -9.05 8.62
N HIS A 26 2.75 -9.41 8.14
CA HIS A 26 3.88 -8.50 8.06
C HIS A 26 4.19 -8.12 6.62
N HIS A 27 4.40 -6.83 6.40
CA HIS A 27 4.68 -6.20 5.13
C HIS A 27 5.95 -5.37 5.22
N VAL A 28 6.39 -4.77 4.12
CA VAL A 28 7.58 -3.92 4.07
C VAL A 28 7.18 -2.48 3.79
N LEU A 29 7.51 -1.58 4.73
CA LEU A 29 7.34 -0.15 4.58
C LEU A 29 8.65 0.51 4.19
N GLY A 30 8.63 1.23 3.08
CA GLY A 30 9.68 2.14 2.62
C GLY A 30 9.41 3.57 3.09
N THR A 31 10.40 4.18 3.76
CA THR A 31 10.41 5.60 4.15
C THR A 31 11.72 6.25 3.73
N LEU A 32 11.84 7.57 3.86
CA LEU A 32 13.05 8.30 3.49
C LEU A 32 13.78 8.78 4.73
N ARG A 33 15.08 8.48 4.84
CA ARG A 33 15.95 9.04 5.87
C ARG A 33 16.18 10.53 5.66
N ARG A 34 16.82 11.19 6.63
CA ARG A 34 17.13 12.63 6.56
C ARG A 34 18.01 12.99 5.36
N ASP A 35 18.87 12.11 4.93
CA ASP A 35 19.76 12.29 3.77
C ASP A 35 19.09 11.91 2.44
N GLY A 36 17.79 11.56 2.46
CA GLY A 36 17.04 11.14 1.29
C GLY A 36 17.20 9.66 0.92
N SER A 37 18.11 8.93 1.58
CA SER A 37 18.27 7.50 1.31
C SER A 37 17.06 6.69 1.78
N PRO A 38 16.68 5.61 1.08
CA PRO A 38 15.53 4.78 1.46
C PRO A 38 15.82 3.98 2.73
N ARG A 39 14.77 3.78 3.54
CA ARG A 39 14.74 2.86 4.68
C ARG A 39 13.63 1.84 4.45
N LEU A 40 13.92 0.57 4.61
CA LEU A 40 12.95 -0.51 4.62
C LEU A 40 12.78 -1.03 6.04
N THR A 41 11.51 -1.21 6.46
CA THR A 41 11.18 -1.74 7.80
C THR A 41 9.93 -2.60 7.72
N GLY A 42 9.82 -3.60 8.61
CA GLY A 42 8.59 -4.35 8.77
C GLY A 42 7.45 -3.51 9.35
N ILE A 43 6.22 -3.77 8.94
CA ILE A 43 5.00 -3.15 9.44
C ILE A 43 3.82 -4.10 9.30
N GLU A 44 2.80 -3.92 10.14
CA GLU A 44 1.46 -4.45 9.94
C GLU A 44 0.61 -3.34 9.31
N ALA A 45 -0.12 -3.67 8.24
CA ALA A 45 -1.04 -2.74 7.58
C ALA A 45 -2.47 -3.11 7.99
N ASP A 46 -3.29 -2.10 8.29
CA ASP A 46 -4.66 -2.31 8.74
C ASP A 46 -5.64 -1.54 7.84
N PHE A 47 -6.51 -2.29 7.15
CA PHE A 47 -7.58 -1.74 6.32
C PHE A 47 -8.87 -1.74 7.14
N ARG A 48 -9.27 -0.55 7.60
CA ARG A 48 -10.39 -0.42 8.54
C ARG A 48 -11.12 0.90 8.35
N ALA A 49 -12.45 0.86 8.48
CA ALA A 49 -13.30 2.05 8.38
C ALA A 49 -13.06 2.89 7.10
N GLY A 50 -12.76 2.22 5.98
CA GLY A 50 -12.49 2.88 4.71
C GLY A 50 -11.12 3.56 4.59
N GLU A 51 -10.21 3.28 5.52
CA GLU A 51 -8.86 3.83 5.53
C GLU A 51 -7.80 2.73 5.57
N LEU A 52 -6.60 3.04 5.09
CA LEU A 52 -5.39 2.25 5.30
C LEU A 52 -4.58 2.91 6.42
N TRP A 53 -4.45 2.20 7.53
CA TRP A 53 -3.76 2.66 8.72
C TRP A 53 -2.36 2.08 8.83
N LEU A 54 -1.42 2.89 9.26
CA LEU A 54 -0.03 2.53 9.54
C LEU A 54 0.26 2.82 11.01
N GLY A 55 0.08 1.81 11.85
CA GLY A 55 0.39 1.86 13.28
C GLY A 55 1.87 1.55 13.53
N MET A 56 2.52 2.26 14.44
CA MET A 56 3.92 2.01 14.77
C MET A 56 4.30 2.50 16.17
N MET A 57 5.28 1.83 16.77
CA MET A 57 5.77 2.18 18.11
C MET A 57 6.25 3.63 18.18
N ALA A 58 6.02 4.26 19.33
CA ALA A 58 6.47 5.62 19.60
C ALA A 58 7.97 5.77 19.41
N GLY A 59 8.37 6.88 18.77
CA GLY A 59 9.78 7.18 18.53
C GLY A 59 10.49 6.27 17.55
N SER A 60 9.78 5.34 16.89
CA SER A 60 10.40 4.48 15.88
C SER A 60 10.96 5.31 14.71
N ARG A 61 12.07 4.86 14.14
CA ARG A 61 12.76 5.59 13.05
C ARG A 61 11.84 5.86 11.86
N LYS A 62 11.00 4.89 11.50
CA LYS A 62 10.02 5.05 10.42
C LYS A 62 8.97 6.14 10.74
N ALA A 63 8.52 6.26 12.00
CA ALA A 63 7.61 7.34 12.40
C ALA A 63 8.27 8.71 12.29
N LEU A 64 9.52 8.84 12.75
CA LEU A 64 10.29 10.07 12.64
C LEU A 64 10.60 10.45 11.18
N ASP A 65 10.83 9.44 10.32
CA ASP A 65 11.00 9.66 8.88
C ASP A 65 9.71 10.22 8.28
N LEU A 66 8.54 9.60 8.55
CA LEU A 66 7.24 10.03 8.01
C LEU A 66 6.79 11.40 8.50
N ARG A 67 7.13 11.79 9.72
CA ARG A 67 6.91 13.15 10.23
C ARG A 67 7.69 14.20 9.46
N ARG A 68 8.90 13.87 9.04
CA ARG A 68 9.77 14.77 8.29
C ARG A 68 9.43 14.77 6.80
N ASP A 69 9.23 13.61 6.22
CA ASP A 69 8.88 13.40 4.82
C ASP A 69 7.78 12.32 4.75
N PRO A 70 6.53 12.72 4.50
CA PRO A 70 5.40 11.81 4.58
C PRO A 70 5.31 10.81 3.43
N ARG A 71 6.18 10.87 2.44
CA ARG A 71 6.20 9.91 1.33
C ARG A 71 6.53 8.52 1.82
N PHE A 72 5.76 7.55 1.36
CA PHE A 72 5.97 6.14 1.67
C PHE A 72 5.71 5.25 0.46
N ALA A 73 6.27 4.05 0.51
CA ALA A 73 5.85 2.91 -0.29
C ALA A 73 5.64 1.71 0.65
N LEU A 74 4.52 1.04 0.50
CA LEU A 74 4.17 -0.14 1.28
C LEU A 74 4.04 -1.32 0.33
N HIS A 75 4.81 -2.38 0.57
CA HIS A 75 4.83 -3.58 -0.23
C HIS A 75 4.21 -4.72 0.57
N ALA A 76 3.18 -5.36 0.02
CA ALA A 76 2.60 -6.55 0.62
C ALA A 76 3.63 -7.68 0.66
N ASN A 77 3.52 -8.57 1.65
CA ASN A 77 4.38 -9.75 1.70
C ASN A 77 4.14 -10.63 0.46
N PRO A 78 5.16 -10.91 -0.37
CA PRO A 78 4.97 -11.68 -1.60
C PRO A 78 4.68 -13.17 -1.35
N GLY A 79 4.82 -13.66 -0.10
CA GLY A 79 4.66 -15.06 0.23
C GLY A 79 5.82 -15.94 -0.30
N PRO A 80 5.73 -17.25 -0.10
CA PRO A 80 6.80 -18.18 -0.45
C PRO A 80 6.79 -18.66 -1.92
N GLY A 81 5.75 -18.32 -2.70
CA GLY A 81 5.60 -18.79 -4.07
C GLY A 81 6.56 -18.11 -5.06
N THR A 82 6.89 -18.79 -6.15
CA THR A 82 7.71 -18.26 -7.24
C THR A 82 6.87 -17.79 -8.44
N ASP A 83 5.58 -18.07 -8.42
CA ASP A 83 4.60 -17.85 -9.50
C ASP A 83 3.84 -16.52 -9.35
N LEU A 84 4.16 -15.72 -8.32
CA LEU A 84 3.41 -14.52 -7.96
C LEU A 84 1.89 -14.78 -7.80
N ALA A 85 1.52 -15.96 -7.32
CA ALA A 85 0.12 -16.29 -7.05
C ALA A 85 -0.53 -15.26 -6.11
N GLY A 86 -1.68 -14.72 -6.51
CA GLY A 86 -2.33 -13.60 -5.82
C GLY A 86 -1.75 -12.22 -6.17
N GLY A 87 -0.64 -12.18 -6.89
CA GLY A 87 0.02 -10.95 -7.33
C GLY A 87 0.97 -10.37 -6.27
N ASP A 88 1.87 -9.55 -6.74
CA ASP A 88 2.76 -8.72 -5.94
C ASP A 88 2.16 -7.32 -5.87
N VAL A 89 1.89 -6.80 -4.67
CA VAL A 89 1.13 -5.55 -4.49
C VAL A 89 1.96 -4.50 -3.78
N ARG A 90 1.99 -3.32 -4.37
CA ARG A 90 2.59 -2.12 -3.78
C ARG A 90 1.58 -0.98 -3.77
N VAL A 91 1.51 -0.26 -2.67
CA VAL A 91 0.82 1.02 -2.57
C VAL A 91 1.83 2.10 -2.20
N ALA A 92 1.68 3.29 -2.77
CA ALA A 92 2.52 4.43 -2.45
C ALA A 92 1.64 5.66 -2.18
N GLY A 93 2.16 6.59 -1.40
CA GLY A 93 1.41 7.78 -1.03
C GLY A 93 2.09 8.67 -0.02
N ARG A 94 1.26 9.39 0.72
CA ARG A 94 1.66 10.26 1.84
C ARG A 94 1.00 9.76 3.12
N ALA A 95 1.78 9.62 4.16
CA ALA A 95 1.30 9.24 5.49
C ALA A 95 0.99 10.50 6.30
N VAL A 96 -0.27 10.67 6.70
CA VAL A 96 -0.74 11.80 7.51
C VAL A 96 -0.89 11.32 8.94
N GLU A 97 -0.12 11.90 9.86
CA GLU A 97 -0.20 11.55 11.28
C GLU A 97 -1.56 11.96 11.86
N VAL A 98 -2.17 11.04 12.58
CA VAL A 98 -3.46 11.25 13.24
C VAL A 98 -3.20 11.82 14.63
N THR A 99 -3.77 13.01 14.88
CA THR A 99 -3.68 13.71 16.16
C THR A 99 -5.05 13.95 16.78
N ASP A 100 -6.13 13.63 16.08
CA ASP A 100 -7.50 13.75 16.58
C ASP A 100 -7.75 12.71 17.69
N PRO A 101 -8.05 13.14 18.94
CA PRO A 101 -8.25 12.24 20.06
C PRO A 101 -9.43 11.27 19.87
N ALA A 102 -10.48 11.68 19.17
CA ALA A 102 -11.64 10.83 18.94
C ALA A 102 -11.31 9.69 17.96
N VAL A 103 -10.54 9.99 16.90
CA VAL A 103 -10.07 8.98 15.94
C VAL A 103 -9.10 8.02 16.62
N LEU A 104 -8.16 8.55 17.44
CA LEU A 104 -7.22 7.71 18.19
C LEU A 104 -7.93 6.80 19.18
N ALA A 105 -8.93 7.31 19.94
CA ALA A 105 -9.70 6.51 20.87
C ALA A 105 -10.47 5.38 20.16
N GLY A 106 -11.13 5.66 19.05
CA GLY A 106 -11.79 4.64 18.24
C GLY A 106 -10.84 3.56 17.74
N TYR A 107 -9.64 3.95 17.28
CA TYR A 107 -8.63 3.00 16.87
C TYR A 107 -8.12 2.11 18.03
N VAL A 108 -7.88 2.71 19.22
CA VAL A 108 -7.47 1.98 20.43
C VAL A 108 -8.53 0.99 20.87
N ASP A 109 -9.79 1.39 20.90
CA ASP A 109 -10.91 0.53 21.31
C ASP A 109 -11.01 -0.74 20.45
N GLU A 110 -10.77 -0.60 19.16
CA GLU A 110 -10.88 -1.70 18.20
C GLU A 110 -9.63 -2.58 18.13
N THR A 111 -8.42 -1.98 18.18
CA THR A 111 -7.16 -2.70 17.89
C THR A 111 -6.32 -2.99 19.12
N LYS A 112 -6.52 -2.24 20.22
CA LYS A 112 -5.76 -2.34 21.47
C LYS A 112 -4.24 -2.35 21.25
N PRO A 113 -3.68 -1.35 20.53
CA PRO A 113 -2.27 -1.31 20.23
C PRO A 113 -1.44 -1.11 21.52
N PRO A 114 -0.19 -1.59 21.58
CA PRO A 114 0.71 -1.23 22.66
C PRO A 114 0.92 0.29 22.71
N GLU A 115 0.73 0.91 23.87
CA GLU A 115 0.93 2.34 24.07
C GLU A 115 2.32 2.66 24.67
N PRO A 116 2.91 3.82 24.36
CA PRO A 116 2.47 4.82 23.35
C PRO A 116 2.77 4.38 21.92
N PHE A 117 1.98 4.89 20.96
CA PHE A 117 2.13 4.58 19.53
C PHE A 117 1.95 5.83 18.65
N HIS A 118 2.35 5.72 17.38
CA HIS A 118 2.00 6.65 16.31
C HIS A 118 1.01 5.97 15.36
N LEU A 119 0.01 6.71 14.92
CA LEU A 119 -0.93 6.29 13.91
C LEU A 119 -0.88 7.25 12.73
N PHE A 120 -0.73 6.70 11.52
CA PHE A 120 -0.79 7.47 10.28
C PHE A 120 -1.90 6.92 9.39
N ARG A 121 -2.62 7.82 8.74
CA ARG A 121 -3.54 7.50 7.66
C ARG A 121 -2.80 7.61 6.33
N ALA A 122 -2.97 6.62 5.47
CA ALA A 122 -2.36 6.61 4.15
C ALA A 122 -3.23 7.38 3.14
N GLU A 123 -2.67 8.40 2.52
CA GLU A 123 -3.23 9.07 1.36
C GLU A 123 -2.54 8.54 0.11
N LEU A 124 -3.26 7.76 -0.69
CA LEU A 124 -2.74 7.04 -1.85
C LEU A 124 -2.42 7.98 -3.01
N THR A 125 -1.30 7.75 -3.66
CA THR A 125 -0.90 8.38 -4.93
C THR A 125 -0.69 7.36 -6.04
N GLU A 126 -0.47 6.09 -5.70
CA GLU A 126 -0.31 5.00 -6.65
C GLU A 126 -0.63 3.66 -6.01
N VAL A 127 -1.28 2.79 -6.78
CA VAL A 127 -1.47 1.37 -6.46
C VAL A 127 -0.96 0.57 -7.65
N VAL A 128 -0.13 -0.43 -7.40
CA VAL A 128 0.43 -1.33 -8.43
C VAL A 128 0.23 -2.77 -7.99
N ARG A 129 -0.26 -3.59 -8.89
CA ARG A 129 -0.28 -5.05 -8.75
C ARG A 129 0.46 -5.67 -9.92
N THR A 130 1.38 -6.60 -9.64
CA THR A 130 2.14 -7.35 -10.64
C THR A 130 1.82 -8.83 -10.50
N TYR A 131 1.52 -9.50 -11.59
CA TYR A 131 1.26 -10.94 -11.59
C TYR A 131 1.68 -11.58 -12.92
N VAL A 132 1.73 -12.90 -12.95
CA VAL A 132 2.04 -13.67 -14.16
C VAL A 132 0.77 -14.17 -14.79
N GLU A 133 0.63 -13.93 -16.08
CA GLU A 133 -0.39 -14.48 -16.96
C GLU A 133 0.35 -15.04 -18.19
N ASP A 134 0.80 -16.31 -18.06
CA ASP A 134 1.72 -16.91 -19.01
C ASP A 134 1.31 -16.68 -20.48
N PRO A 135 2.20 -16.19 -21.35
CA PRO A 135 3.64 -15.92 -21.15
C PRO A 135 4.00 -14.49 -20.69
N HIS A 136 3.07 -13.74 -20.14
CA HIS A 136 3.25 -12.32 -19.82
C HIS A 136 3.41 -12.05 -18.34
N ILE A 137 4.21 -11.03 -18.02
CA ILE A 137 4.11 -10.30 -16.75
C ILE A 137 3.11 -9.17 -16.95
N VAL A 138 2.11 -9.10 -16.07
CA VAL A 138 1.03 -8.10 -16.13
C VAL A 138 1.21 -7.13 -14.96
N LEU A 139 1.16 -5.83 -15.28
CA LEU A 139 1.19 -4.75 -14.31
C LEU A 139 -0.14 -3.98 -14.37
N GLU A 140 -0.92 -4.03 -13.31
CA GLU A 140 -2.05 -3.15 -13.08
C GLU A 140 -1.56 -1.93 -12.31
N THR A 141 -1.77 -0.74 -12.85
CA THR A 141 -1.35 0.52 -12.19
C THR A 141 -2.51 1.50 -12.15
N TRP A 142 -2.79 2.02 -10.98
CA TRP A 142 -3.79 3.05 -10.77
C TRP A 142 -3.21 4.27 -10.05
N ARG A 143 -3.72 5.46 -10.41
CA ARG A 143 -3.44 6.73 -9.75
C ARG A 143 -4.73 7.53 -9.58
N PRO A 144 -4.87 8.32 -8.50
CA PRO A 144 -6.07 9.13 -8.27
C PRO A 144 -6.45 9.99 -9.48
N GLY A 145 -7.74 9.95 -9.83
CA GLY A 145 -8.30 10.70 -10.97
C GLY A 145 -8.04 10.09 -12.33
N GLY A 146 -7.35 8.95 -12.39
CA GLY A 146 -7.10 8.23 -13.63
C GLY A 146 -7.74 6.84 -13.68
N PRO A 147 -7.80 6.24 -14.88
CA PRO A 147 -8.26 4.87 -15.05
C PRO A 147 -7.22 3.86 -14.55
N LEU A 148 -7.66 2.61 -14.35
CA LEU A 148 -6.75 1.48 -14.16
C LEU A 148 -6.06 1.17 -15.51
N ARG A 149 -4.73 1.19 -15.50
CA ARG A 149 -3.91 0.81 -16.65
C ARG A 149 -3.37 -0.59 -16.46
N VAL A 150 -3.54 -1.43 -17.48
CA VAL A 150 -3.02 -2.80 -17.50
C VAL A 150 -1.96 -2.89 -18.59
N ILE A 151 -0.76 -3.25 -18.20
CA ILE A 151 0.39 -3.40 -19.10
C ILE A 151 0.75 -4.88 -19.14
N ARG A 152 0.73 -5.48 -20.33
CA ARG A 152 1.19 -6.86 -20.59
C ARG A 152 2.55 -6.83 -21.25
N ARG A 153 3.52 -7.45 -20.64
CA ARG A 153 4.89 -7.53 -21.15
C ARG A 153 5.32 -8.99 -21.28
N GLY A 154 5.66 -9.38 -22.50
CA GLY A 154 6.32 -10.66 -22.78
C GLY A 154 7.81 -10.65 -22.41
N ASN A 155 8.45 -11.83 -22.48
CA ASN A 155 9.88 -12.01 -22.19
C ASN A 155 10.81 -11.56 -23.33
N GLY A 156 10.28 -11.18 -24.49
CA GLY A 156 11.03 -10.75 -25.67
C GLY A 156 11.27 -9.24 -25.75
N ALA A 157 11.89 -8.81 -26.85
CA ALA A 157 12.09 -7.40 -27.17
C ALA A 157 10.84 -6.73 -27.81
N GLU A 158 9.72 -7.43 -27.84
CA GLU A 158 8.47 -6.93 -28.41
C GLU A 158 7.90 -5.77 -27.62
N PRO A 159 7.20 -4.83 -28.26
CA PRO A 159 6.50 -3.77 -27.56
C PRO A 159 5.47 -4.35 -26.58
N PHE A 160 5.37 -3.75 -25.38
CA PHE A 160 4.34 -4.13 -24.42
C PHE A 160 2.97 -3.58 -24.82
N GLU A 161 1.93 -4.36 -24.54
CA GLU A 161 0.55 -3.95 -24.73
C GLU A 161 0.07 -3.12 -23.55
N VAL A 162 -0.64 -2.02 -23.82
CA VAL A 162 -1.26 -1.17 -22.79
C VAL A 162 -2.76 -1.15 -23.01
N THR A 163 -3.51 -1.60 -22.04
CA THR A 163 -4.97 -1.49 -21.98
C THR A 163 -5.38 -0.54 -20.87
N VAL A 164 -6.37 0.30 -21.13
CA VAL A 164 -6.98 1.19 -20.15
C VAL A 164 -8.35 0.62 -19.80
N VAL A 165 -8.55 0.32 -18.52
CA VAL A 165 -9.84 -0.17 -18.00
C VAL A 165 -10.54 1.00 -17.32
N SER A 166 -11.64 1.46 -17.91
CA SER A 166 -12.54 2.43 -17.28
C SER A 166 -13.32 1.71 -16.18
N GLY A 167 -13.29 2.25 -14.96
CA GLY A 167 -14.14 1.81 -13.87
C GLY A 167 -15.57 2.27 -14.02
#